data_17242c1bcc5478bdcbeb35d23525d2c5
#
_entry.id   17242c1bcc5478bdcbeb35d23525d2c5
#
_cell.length_a   1.000
_cell.length_b   1.000
_cell.length_c   1.000
_cell.angle_alpha   90.00
_cell.angle_beta   90.00
_cell.angle_gamma   90.00
#
_symmetry.space_group_name_H-M   'P 1'
#
loop_
_entity.id
_entity.type
_entity.pdbx_description
1 polymer ?
#
loop_
_entity_poly.entity_id
_entity_poly.type
_entity_poly.pdbx_seq_one_letter_code
_entity_poly.pdbx_strand_id
1 'polypeptide(L)'
;MYDRILVAVDHSEMSDRAVRAARDLAVLSGGEVWVLHLREREMGAKTGVLRIDETTQEASDQVAASVNVLTEAGVKAHGEVRNTIFGYAAREIVNDAIEVDADVIVMGSRGRGDIAGLLLGSTAHKVIHLSDRPVLVVR
;
A
#
# COMPACT_ATOMS: atom_id res chain seq x y z
N MET A 1 -20.86 0.03 -4.67
CA MET A 1 -19.61 0.35 -5.45
C MET A 1 -18.54 0.76 -4.47
N TYR A 2 -17.35 0.24 -4.60
CA TYR A 2 -16.23 0.43 -3.68
C TYR A 2 -16.51 -0.02 -2.24
N ASP A 3 -17.07 -1.21 -2.13
CA ASP A 3 -17.37 -1.84 -0.84
C ASP A 3 -16.12 -2.40 -0.17
N ARG A 4 -15.12 -2.74 -0.98
CA ARG A 4 -13.81 -3.26 -0.54
C ARG A 4 -12.68 -2.47 -1.17
N ILE A 5 -11.92 -1.79 -0.34
CA ILE A 5 -10.87 -0.88 -0.75
C ILE A 5 -9.54 -1.39 -0.22
N LEU A 6 -8.56 -1.64 -1.10
CA LEU A 6 -7.19 -1.92 -0.68
C LEU A 6 -6.37 -0.64 -0.75
N VAL A 7 -5.70 -0.27 0.32
CA VAL A 7 -4.71 0.81 0.31
C VAL A 7 -3.32 0.26 0.60
N ALA A 8 -2.40 0.49 -0.33
CA ALA A 8 -1.00 0.12 -0.18
C ALA A 8 -0.23 1.29 0.43
N VAL A 9 0.50 1.02 1.52
CA VAL A 9 1.23 2.02 2.29
C VAL A 9 2.71 1.69 2.38
N ASP A 10 3.52 2.74 2.45
CA ASP A 10 4.93 2.71 2.81
C ASP A 10 5.19 3.84 3.82
N HIS A 11 6.45 4.14 4.14
CA HIS A 11 6.79 5.23 5.07
C HIS A 11 6.85 6.61 4.40
N SER A 12 6.23 6.80 3.23
CA SER A 12 6.19 8.07 2.52
C SER A 12 5.01 8.94 2.92
N GLU A 13 5.14 10.25 2.69
CA GLU A 13 4.03 11.22 2.84
C GLU A 13 2.88 10.89 1.89
N MET A 14 3.17 10.34 0.71
CA MET A 14 2.16 9.94 -0.26
C MET A 14 1.27 8.80 0.27
N SER A 15 1.81 7.91 1.10
CA SER A 15 1.03 6.89 1.80
C SER A 15 0.00 7.48 2.74
N ASP A 16 0.36 8.51 3.49
CA ASP A 16 -0.59 9.18 4.39
C ASP A 16 -1.75 9.83 3.61
N ARG A 17 -1.44 10.39 2.45
CA ARG A 17 -2.46 10.93 1.54
C ARG A 17 -3.33 9.83 0.95
N ALA A 18 -2.74 8.69 0.60
CA ALA A 18 -3.47 7.53 0.10
C ALA A 18 -4.45 6.97 1.15
N VAL A 19 -4.02 6.87 2.42
CA VAL A 19 -4.89 6.44 3.53
C VAL A 19 -6.06 7.40 3.71
N ARG A 20 -5.84 8.71 3.64
CA ARG A 20 -6.93 9.70 3.73
C ARG A 20 -7.90 9.57 2.55
N ALA A 21 -7.39 9.37 1.34
CA ALA A 21 -8.24 9.17 0.16
C ALA A 21 -9.07 7.88 0.29
N ALA A 22 -8.47 6.79 0.77
CA ALA A 22 -9.19 5.54 1.04
C ALA A 22 -10.27 5.72 2.12
N ARG A 23 -9.95 6.48 3.19
CA ARG A 23 -10.92 6.86 4.23
C ARG A 23 -12.12 7.59 3.64
N ASP A 24 -11.86 8.64 2.87
CA ASP A 24 -12.92 9.48 2.30
C ASP A 24 -13.79 8.67 1.33
N LEU A 25 -13.17 7.81 0.53
CA LEU A 25 -13.88 6.92 -0.36
C LEU A 25 -14.76 5.91 0.42
N ALA A 26 -14.21 5.31 1.49
CA ALA A 26 -14.96 4.38 2.33
C ALA A 26 -16.13 5.06 3.08
N VAL A 27 -15.95 6.28 3.56
CA VAL A 27 -17.03 7.06 4.17
C VAL A 27 -18.16 7.32 3.17
N LEU A 28 -17.81 7.66 1.93
CA LEU A 28 -18.80 7.90 0.87
C LEU A 28 -19.54 6.64 0.42
N SER A 29 -18.83 5.53 0.32
CA SER A 29 -19.39 4.26 -0.21
C SER A 29 -20.01 3.36 0.87
N GLY A 30 -19.68 3.57 2.13
CA GLY A 30 -19.99 2.64 3.22
C GLY A 30 -19.09 1.39 3.21
N GLY A 31 -17.98 1.43 2.50
CA GLY A 31 -17.06 0.31 2.32
C GLY A 31 -16.11 0.10 3.50
N GLU A 32 -15.37 -1.01 3.44
CA GLU A 32 -14.30 -1.33 4.38
C GLU A 32 -12.93 -1.28 3.68
N VAL A 33 -11.88 -1.08 4.46
CA VAL A 33 -10.52 -0.85 3.95
C VAL A 33 -9.55 -1.90 4.46
N TRP A 34 -8.75 -2.46 3.55
CA TRP A 34 -7.58 -3.27 3.84
C TRP A 34 -6.33 -2.43 3.67
N VAL A 35 -5.55 -2.30 4.73
CA VAL A 35 -4.27 -1.60 4.72
C VAL A 35 -3.16 -2.62 4.54
N LEU A 36 -2.46 -2.56 3.43
CA LEU A 36 -1.34 -3.44 3.11
C LEU A 36 -0.03 -2.68 3.20
N HIS A 37 0.89 -3.17 4.01
CA HIS A 37 2.28 -2.74 4.03
C HIS A 37 3.20 -3.90 3.66
N LEU A 38 4.12 -3.65 2.71
CA LEU A 38 5.10 -4.63 2.26
C LEU A 38 6.48 -4.30 2.83
N ARG A 39 7.07 -5.29 3.54
CA ARG A 39 8.47 -5.24 3.95
C ARG A 39 9.31 -5.83 2.82
N GLU A 40 10.05 -4.98 2.15
CA GLU A 40 10.91 -5.40 1.06
C GLU A 40 12.25 -5.92 1.57
N ARG A 41 12.71 -7.02 0.99
CA ARG A 41 14.02 -7.63 1.26
C ARG A 41 14.91 -7.41 0.05
N GLU A 42 16.09 -6.88 0.27
CA GLU A 42 17.14 -6.79 -0.74
C GLU A 42 18.16 -7.91 -0.57
N MET A 43 18.58 -8.49 -1.68
CA MET A 43 19.71 -9.40 -1.71
C MET A 43 20.99 -8.57 -1.75
N GLY A 44 21.83 -8.67 -0.71
CA GLY A 44 23.12 -8.01 -0.69
C GLY A 44 24.03 -8.53 -1.81
N ALA A 45 24.46 -7.63 -2.71
CA ALA A 45 25.19 -7.96 -3.93
C ALA A 45 26.54 -8.70 -3.68
N LYS A 46 27.10 -8.61 -2.47
CA LYS A 46 28.40 -9.21 -2.13
C LYS A 46 28.34 -10.41 -1.18
N THR A 47 27.26 -10.58 -0.46
CA THR A 47 27.17 -11.61 0.62
C THR A 47 26.07 -12.63 0.41
N GLY A 48 25.18 -12.42 -0.56
CA GLY A 48 24.00 -13.26 -0.76
C GLY A 48 23.00 -13.24 0.41
N VAL A 49 23.22 -12.36 1.39
CA VAL A 49 22.36 -12.23 2.58
C VAL A 49 21.20 -11.30 2.28
N LEU A 50 19.99 -11.74 2.60
CA LEU A 50 18.80 -10.91 2.52
C LEU A 50 18.88 -9.79 3.57
N ARG A 51 18.80 -8.54 3.13
CA ARG A 51 18.69 -7.37 4.00
C ARG A 51 17.24 -6.95 4.12
N ILE A 52 16.85 -6.62 5.34
CA ILE A 52 15.56 -6.03 5.66
C ILE A 52 15.89 -4.68 6.30
N ASP A 53 15.55 -3.58 5.62
CA ASP A 53 15.81 -2.24 6.11
C ASP A 53 14.79 -1.77 7.17
N GLU A 54 13.76 -2.55 7.40
CA GLU A 54 12.66 -2.24 8.29
C GLU A 54 12.47 -3.36 9.31
N THR A 55 12.30 -2.99 10.58
CA THR A 55 11.97 -3.95 11.63
C THR A 55 10.51 -4.39 11.57
N THR A 56 10.21 -5.54 12.18
CA THR A 56 8.82 -6.01 12.33
C THR A 56 7.97 -4.99 13.10
N GLN A 57 8.55 -4.34 14.11
CA GLN A 57 7.85 -3.34 14.90
C GLN A 57 7.51 -2.08 14.09
N GLU A 58 8.46 -1.59 13.30
CA GLU A 58 8.22 -0.43 12.42
C GLU A 58 7.11 -0.70 11.41
N ALA A 59 7.11 -1.88 10.79
CA ALA A 59 6.05 -2.30 9.87
C ALA A 59 4.68 -2.37 10.56
N SER A 60 4.63 -2.97 11.74
CA SER A 60 3.43 -3.09 12.56
C SER A 60 2.88 -1.73 12.98
N ASP A 61 3.76 -0.81 13.39
CA ASP A 61 3.41 0.55 13.79
C ASP A 61 2.85 1.36 12.61
N GLN A 62 3.43 1.22 11.42
CA GLN A 62 2.94 1.85 10.19
C GLN A 62 1.50 1.43 9.88
N VAL A 63 1.22 0.15 9.92
CA VAL A 63 -0.12 -0.39 9.66
C VAL A 63 -1.09 0.06 10.75
N ALA A 64 -0.71 -0.03 12.02
CA ALA A 64 -1.54 0.40 13.14
C ALA A 64 -1.92 1.89 13.04
N ALA A 65 -0.99 2.76 12.69
CA ALA A 65 -1.25 4.18 12.50
C ALA A 65 -2.25 4.43 11.37
N SER A 66 -2.11 3.72 10.24
CA SER A 66 -3.03 3.83 9.11
C SER A 66 -4.42 3.30 9.46
N VAL A 67 -4.52 2.17 10.15
CA VAL A 67 -5.80 1.61 10.63
C VAL A 67 -6.48 2.57 11.59
N ASN A 68 -5.74 3.22 12.50
CA ASN A 68 -6.32 4.20 13.41
C ASN A 68 -6.95 5.40 12.70
N VAL A 69 -6.32 5.92 11.66
CA VAL A 69 -6.90 7.00 10.84
C VAL A 69 -8.27 6.60 10.26
N LEU A 70 -8.40 5.36 9.84
CA LEU A 70 -9.64 4.82 9.27
C LEU A 70 -10.70 4.58 10.35
N THR A 71 -10.34 3.92 11.43
CA THR A 71 -11.28 3.57 12.51
C THR A 71 -11.79 4.80 13.27
N GLU A 72 -10.98 5.83 13.44
CA GLU A 72 -11.39 7.12 14.00
C GLU A 72 -12.47 7.82 13.16
N ALA A 73 -12.48 7.56 11.85
CA ALA A 73 -13.53 8.04 10.94
C ALA A 73 -14.76 7.12 10.86
N GLY A 74 -14.82 6.07 11.67
CA GLY A 74 -15.91 5.09 11.66
C GLY A 74 -15.83 4.06 10.53
N VAL A 75 -14.68 3.96 9.84
CA VAL A 75 -14.45 3.01 8.76
C VAL A 75 -13.94 1.69 9.33
N LYS A 76 -14.56 0.59 8.94
CA LYS A 76 -14.05 -0.74 9.28
C LYS A 76 -12.76 -0.99 8.51
N ALA A 77 -11.68 -1.29 9.21
CA ALA A 77 -10.35 -1.44 8.63
C ALA A 77 -9.64 -2.70 9.11
N HIS A 78 -8.87 -3.29 8.20
CA HIS A 78 -8.02 -4.45 8.44
C HIS A 78 -6.58 -4.07 8.11
N GLY A 79 -5.64 -4.52 8.90
CA GLY A 79 -4.21 -4.26 8.68
C GLY A 79 -3.45 -5.52 8.37
N GLU A 80 -2.53 -5.46 7.41
CA GLU A 80 -1.69 -6.57 7.00
C GLU A 80 -0.26 -6.12 6.68
N VAL A 81 0.71 -6.88 7.16
CA VAL A 81 2.12 -6.76 6.80
C VAL A 81 2.52 -8.03 6.07
N ARG A 82 3.08 -7.88 4.87
CA ARG A 82 3.66 -8.99 4.11
C ARG A 82 5.13 -8.72 3.80
N ASN A 83 5.89 -9.79 3.72
CA ASN A 83 7.29 -9.72 3.26
C ASN A 83 7.33 -9.99 1.76
N THR A 84 8.12 -9.21 1.05
CA THR A 84 8.35 -9.41 -0.38
C THR A 84 9.82 -9.19 -0.72
N ILE A 85 10.21 -9.53 -1.94
CA ILE A 85 11.54 -9.27 -2.48
C ILE A 85 11.49 -7.97 -3.26
N PHE A 86 12.56 -7.17 -3.18
CA PHE A 86 12.70 -5.94 -3.93
C PHE A 86 12.36 -6.15 -5.43
N GLY A 87 11.51 -5.30 -5.96
CA GLY A 87 11.02 -5.38 -7.34
C GLY A 87 9.72 -6.17 -7.53
N TYR A 88 9.23 -6.86 -6.49
CA TYR A 88 7.98 -7.65 -6.56
C TYR A 88 6.78 -6.97 -5.88
N ALA A 89 6.97 -5.77 -5.31
CA ALA A 89 5.92 -5.08 -4.56
C ALA A 89 4.62 -4.89 -5.36
N ALA A 90 4.71 -4.47 -6.61
CA ALA A 90 3.52 -4.25 -7.44
C ALA A 90 2.71 -5.53 -7.64
N ARG A 91 3.37 -6.65 -7.87
CA ARG A 91 2.73 -7.95 -8.04
C ARG A 91 2.03 -8.40 -6.75
N GLU A 92 2.69 -8.21 -5.61
CA GLU A 92 2.11 -8.53 -4.30
C GLU A 92 0.86 -7.68 -4.00
N ILE A 93 0.91 -6.38 -4.32
CA ILE A 93 -0.26 -5.49 -4.16
C ILE A 93 -1.44 -5.99 -5.00
N VAL A 94 -1.20 -6.33 -6.25
CA VAL A 94 -2.26 -6.84 -7.14
C VAL A 94 -2.80 -8.20 -6.66
N ASN A 95 -1.92 -9.10 -6.23
CA ASN A 95 -2.33 -10.40 -5.68
C ASN A 95 -3.17 -10.24 -4.41
N ASP A 96 -2.77 -9.34 -3.51
CA ASP A 96 -3.53 -9.07 -2.29
C ASP A 96 -4.91 -8.47 -2.61
N ALA A 97 -4.98 -7.57 -3.60
CA ALA A 97 -6.24 -7.02 -4.05
C ALA A 97 -7.20 -8.09 -4.60
N ILE A 98 -6.67 -9.10 -5.28
CA ILE A 98 -7.44 -10.26 -5.74
C ILE A 98 -7.91 -11.10 -4.55
N GLU A 99 -7.01 -11.37 -3.61
CA GLU A 99 -7.28 -12.21 -2.45
C GLU A 99 -8.38 -11.66 -1.54
N VAL A 100 -8.36 -10.33 -1.31
CA VAL A 100 -9.41 -9.67 -0.52
C VAL A 100 -10.62 -9.25 -1.36
N ASP A 101 -10.62 -9.55 -2.64
CA ASP A 101 -11.66 -9.16 -3.61
C ASP A 101 -11.93 -7.64 -3.59
N ALA A 102 -10.85 -6.86 -3.65
CA ALA A 102 -10.95 -5.41 -3.61
C ALA A 102 -11.58 -4.84 -4.89
N ASP A 103 -12.44 -3.86 -4.74
CA ASP A 103 -13.07 -3.13 -5.87
C ASP A 103 -12.14 -2.07 -6.45
N VAL A 104 -11.19 -1.61 -5.65
CA VAL A 104 -10.24 -0.57 -6.02
C VAL A 104 -8.95 -0.69 -5.21
N ILE A 105 -7.83 -0.36 -5.86
CA ILE A 105 -6.53 -0.20 -5.19
C ILE A 105 -6.26 1.29 -5.05
N VAL A 106 -5.93 1.74 -3.85
CA VAL A 106 -5.52 3.13 -3.55
C VAL A 106 -4.05 3.13 -3.18
N MET A 107 -3.27 4.01 -3.78
CA MET A 107 -1.85 4.13 -3.48
C MET A 107 -1.30 5.51 -3.82
N GLY A 108 -0.17 5.85 -3.25
CA GLY A 108 0.55 7.07 -3.62
C GLY A 108 1.15 6.98 -5.03
N SER A 109 1.27 8.12 -5.69
CA SER A 109 1.89 8.21 -7.01
C SER A 109 3.40 7.91 -6.97
N ARG A 110 4.03 8.16 -5.80
CA ARG A 110 5.45 7.90 -5.54
C ARG A 110 5.60 7.22 -4.20
N GLY A 111 6.61 6.39 -4.07
CA GLY A 111 6.96 5.74 -2.83
C GLY A 111 8.24 6.30 -2.21
N ARG A 112 8.65 5.69 -1.12
CA ARG A 112 9.93 5.91 -0.46
C ARG A 112 11.06 5.49 -1.41
N GLY A 113 12.00 6.39 -1.69
CA GLY A 113 13.13 6.13 -2.59
C GLY A 113 12.89 6.48 -4.05
N ASP A 114 11.71 6.92 -4.43
CA ASP A 114 11.47 7.46 -5.76
C ASP A 114 12.14 8.82 -5.94
N ILE A 115 12.57 9.09 -7.18
CA ILE A 115 13.27 10.33 -7.51
C ILE A 115 12.30 11.51 -7.37
N ALA A 116 12.75 12.58 -6.70
CA ALA A 116 11.99 13.81 -6.60
C ALA A 116 11.68 14.39 -7.99
N GLY A 117 10.43 14.78 -8.21
CA GLY A 117 9.97 15.31 -9.49
C GLY A 117 9.36 14.28 -10.44
N LEU A 118 9.48 12.98 -10.16
CA LEU A 118 8.72 11.97 -10.89
C LEU A 118 7.23 12.13 -10.65
N LEU A 119 6.47 12.12 -11.72
CA LEU A 119 5.01 12.17 -11.65
C LEU A 119 4.42 10.86 -11.14
N LEU A 120 5.03 9.74 -11.51
CA LEU A 120 4.59 8.40 -11.19
C LEU A 120 5.78 7.52 -10.85
N GLY A 121 5.78 6.91 -9.66
CA GLY A 121 6.81 5.98 -9.21
C GLY A 121 6.74 4.63 -9.90
N SER A 122 7.80 3.84 -9.76
CA SER A 122 7.92 2.52 -10.41
C SER A 122 6.87 1.52 -9.96
N THR A 123 6.56 1.48 -8.66
CA THR A 123 5.54 0.56 -8.12
C THR A 123 4.14 0.93 -8.60
N ALA A 124 3.76 2.22 -8.54
CA ALA A 124 2.47 2.68 -9.03
C ALA A 124 2.30 2.42 -10.52
N HIS A 125 3.34 2.67 -11.32
CA HIS A 125 3.34 2.36 -12.75
C HIS A 125 3.05 0.87 -13.02
N LYS A 126 3.74 -0.02 -12.31
CA LYS A 126 3.55 -1.46 -12.47
C LYS A 126 2.18 -1.93 -11.98
N VAL A 127 1.68 -1.39 -10.87
CA VAL A 127 0.33 -1.72 -10.37
C VAL A 127 -0.73 -1.37 -11.40
N ILE A 128 -0.67 -0.17 -11.98
CA ILE A 128 -1.59 0.25 -13.04
C ILE A 128 -1.53 -0.71 -14.24
N HIS A 129 -0.34 -1.15 -14.60
CA HIS A 129 -0.14 -2.06 -15.73
C HIS A 129 -0.65 -3.49 -15.46
N LEU A 130 -0.48 -3.97 -14.24
CA LEU A 130 -0.80 -5.36 -13.87
C LEU A 130 -2.25 -5.54 -13.36
N SER A 131 -2.87 -4.47 -12.85
CA SER A 131 -4.18 -4.57 -12.21
C SER A 131 -5.31 -4.78 -13.22
N ASP A 132 -6.25 -5.65 -12.87
CA ASP A 132 -7.51 -5.87 -13.58
C ASP A 132 -8.67 -5.04 -12.98
N ARG A 133 -8.37 -4.21 -11.98
CA ARG A 133 -9.34 -3.37 -11.28
C ARG A 133 -8.89 -1.91 -11.22
N PRO A 134 -9.81 -0.98 -10.94
CA PRO A 134 -9.49 0.44 -10.81
C PRO A 134 -8.33 0.69 -9.82
N VAL A 135 -7.47 1.63 -10.18
CA VAL A 135 -6.37 2.09 -9.33
C VAL A 135 -6.51 3.59 -9.14
N LEU A 136 -6.68 4.01 -7.89
CA LEU A 136 -6.71 5.42 -7.50
C LEU A 136 -5.30 5.81 -7.05
N VAL A 137 -4.65 6.61 -7.87
CA VAL A 137 -3.30 7.11 -7.60
C VAL A 137 -3.37 8.50 -7.00
N VAL A 138 -2.82 8.64 -5.79
CA VAL A 138 -2.87 9.89 -5.00
C VAL A 138 -1.53 10.60 -5.09
N ARG A 139 -1.57 11.90 -5.39
CA ARG A 139 -0.39 12.76 -5.51
C ARG A 139 -0.19 13.59 -4.26
#